data_4514ed318ad407a6bc43571744ed4187
#
_entry.id   4514ed318ad407a6bc43571744ed4187
#
_cell.length_a   1.000
_cell.length_b   1.000
_cell.length_c   1.000
_cell.angle_alpha   90.00
_cell.angle_beta   90.00
_cell.angle_gamma   90.00
#
_symmetry.space_group_name_H-M   'P 1'
#
loop_
_entity.id
_entity.type
_entity.pdbx_description
1 polymer ?
#
loop_
_entity_poly.entity_id
_entity_poly.type
_entity_poly.pdbx_seq_one_letter_code
_entity_poly.pdbx_strand_id
1 'polypeptide(L)'
;MVKSRIEDRLVSAFGDVNGVCGVYMVPSGDAVHVCTIIDEDDEQTYEVIYERERSIIRQQSDWHFDFNVIARRGRPVEELVGSCEPVWQRHEAATLCPNVTSI
;
A
#
# COMPACT_ATOMS: atom_id res chain seq x y z
N MET A 1 17.93 1.27 -10.70
CA MET A 1 17.54 2.04 -9.65
C MET A 1 16.90 1.29 -8.57
N VAL A 2 17.49 1.47 -7.42
CA VAL A 2 17.06 0.69 -6.27
C VAL A 2 15.64 1.02 -5.86
N LYS A 3 15.27 2.29 -5.89
CA LYS A 3 13.92 2.70 -5.52
C LYS A 3 12.88 2.07 -6.44
N SER A 4 13.13 2.05 -7.72
CA SER A 4 12.22 1.45 -8.67
C SER A 4 12.02 -0.03 -8.42
N ARG A 5 13.11 -0.71 -8.05
CA ARG A 5 13.04 -2.12 -7.78
C ARG A 5 12.19 -2.41 -6.54
N ILE A 6 12.33 -1.55 -5.53
CA ILE A 6 11.54 -1.70 -4.32
C ILE A 6 10.07 -1.45 -4.62
N GLU A 7 9.77 -0.44 -5.43
CA GLU A 7 8.40 -0.16 -5.82
C GLU A 7 7.79 -1.34 -6.54
N ASP A 8 8.52 -1.95 -7.47
CA ASP A 8 8.03 -3.11 -8.18
C ASP A 8 7.74 -4.27 -7.25
N ARG A 9 8.59 -4.46 -6.25
CA ARG A 9 8.37 -5.52 -5.30
C ARG A 9 7.14 -5.28 -4.44
N LEU A 10 6.91 -4.03 -4.07
CA LEU A 10 5.73 -3.69 -3.29
C LEU A 10 4.47 -3.91 -4.10
N VAL A 11 4.47 -3.54 -5.36
CA VAL A 11 3.31 -3.77 -6.23
C VAL A 11 3.06 -5.27 -6.37
N SER A 12 4.11 -6.05 -6.59
CA SER A 12 3.96 -7.50 -6.73
C SER A 12 3.46 -8.14 -5.45
N ALA A 13 3.90 -7.62 -4.31
CA ALA A 13 3.54 -8.23 -3.04
C ALA A 13 2.12 -7.90 -2.61
N PHE A 14 1.65 -6.69 -2.88
CA PHE A 14 0.39 -6.23 -2.32
C PHE A 14 -0.71 -5.94 -3.33
N GLY A 15 -0.34 -5.77 -4.59
CA GLY A 15 -1.30 -5.33 -5.59
C GLY A 15 -2.40 -6.34 -5.89
N ASP A 16 -2.17 -7.61 -5.61
CA ASP A 16 -3.17 -8.64 -5.86
C ASP A 16 -3.90 -9.11 -4.60
N VAL A 17 -3.65 -8.47 -3.47
CA VAL A 17 -4.29 -8.86 -2.22
C VAL A 17 -5.66 -8.22 -2.14
N ASN A 18 -6.68 -9.04 -1.97
CA ASN A 18 -8.04 -8.54 -1.83
C ASN A 18 -8.12 -7.65 -0.60
N GLY A 19 -8.77 -6.53 -0.74
CA GLY A 19 -8.95 -5.60 0.37
C GLY A 19 -7.91 -4.49 0.41
N VAL A 20 -6.81 -4.62 -0.33
CA VAL A 20 -5.81 -3.55 -0.39
C VAL A 20 -6.26 -2.54 -1.42
N CYS A 21 -6.38 -1.28 -1.03
CA CYS A 21 -6.77 -0.24 -1.96
C CYS A 21 -5.63 0.69 -2.33
N GLY A 22 -4.51 0.63 -1.64
CA GLY A 22 -3.37 1.43 -2.03
C GLY A 22 -2.13 1.10 -1.22
N VAL A 23 -0.97 1.34 -1.80
CA VAL A 23 0.33 1.16 -1.16
C VAL A 23 1.11 2.45 -1.37
N TYR A 24 1.61 3.02 -0.30
CA TYR A 24 2.30 4.30 -0.32
C TYR A 24 3.68 4.16 0.33
N MET A 25 4.62 4.96 -0.08
CA MET A 25 5.98 4.84 0.36
C MET A 25 6.60 6.18 0.63
N VAL A 26 7.38 6.28 1.71
CA VAL A 26 8.16 7.49 2.02
C VAL A 26 9.57 7.04 2.33
N PRO A 27 10.52 7.32 1.44
CA PRO A 27 11.92 7.01 1.74
C PRO A 27 12.47 7.99 2.77
N SER A 28 13.31 7.51 3.64
CA SER A 28 13.92 8.36 4.66
C SER A 28 15.30 7.79 5.02
N GLY A 29 16.36 8.37 4.46
CA GLY A 29 17.70 7.85 4.67
C GLY A 29 17.83 6.46 4.09
N ASP A 30 18.22 5.50 4.93
CA ASP A 30 18.31 4.11 4.50
C ASP A 30 17.07 3.32 4.90
N ALA A 31 16.03 4.00 5.35
CA ALA A 31 14.78 3.35 5.74
C ALA A 31 13.69 3.67 4.74
N VAL A 32 12.72 2.79 4.62
CA VAL A 32 11.58 2.98 3.75
C VAL A 32 10.32 2.74 4.58
N HIS A 33 9.50 3.77 4.69
CA HIS A 33 8.22 3.67 5.38
C HIS A 33 7.17 3.29 4.34
N VAL A 34 6.52 2.16 4.56
CA VAL A 34 5.50 1.67 3.64
C VAL A 34 4.16 1.66 4.37
N CYS A 35 3.18 2.30 3.77
CA CYS A 35 1.84 2.36 4.33
C CYS A 35 0.89 1.65 3.38
N THR A 36 0.30 0.57 3.84
CA THR A 36 -0.66 -0.21 3.05
C THR A 36 -2.04 0.11 3.57
N ILE A 37 -2.91 0.59 2.69
CA ILE A 37 -4.27 0.98 3.05
C ILE A 37 -5.20 -0.15 2.63
N ILE A 38 -6.00 -0.63 3.58
CA ILE A 38 -6.99 -1.66 3.29
C ILE A 38 -8.37 -1.10 3.53
N ASP A 39 -9.37 -1.73 2.93
CA ASP A 39 -10.75 -1.23 3.00
C ASP A 39 -11.33 -1.40 4.39
N GLU A 40 -11.20 -2.59 4.95
CA GLU A 40 -11.84 -2.94 6.20
C GLU A 40 -10.85 -3.60 7.14
N ASP A 41 -11.21 -3.62 8.41
CA ASP A 41 -10.41 -4.21 9.47
C ASP A 41 -10.62 -5.73 9.44
N ASP A 42 -9.98 -6.40 8.52
CA ASP A 42 -10.19 -7.82 8.25
C ASP A 42 -8.94 -8.61 8.62
N GLU A 43 -9.10 -9.53 9.56
CA GLU A 43 -7.99 -10.30 10.09
C GLU A 43 -7.25 -11.09 9.02
N GLN A 44 -7.99 -11.67 8.10
CA GLN A 44 -7.37 -12.44 7.02
C GLN A 44 -6.51 -11.57 6.13
N THR A 45 -6.98 -10.37 5.84
CA THR A 45 -6.21 -9.42 5.03
C THR A 45 -4.92 -9.04 5.75
N TYR A 46 -4.99 -8.80 7.05
CA TYR A 46 -3.79 -8.48 7.83
C TYR A 46 -2.79 -9.63 7.77
N GLU A 47 -3.25 -10.86 7.89
CA GLU A 47 -2.36 -12.02 7.89
C GLU A 47 -1.62 -12.14 6.57
N VAL A 48 -2.32 -11.98 5.46
CA VAL A 48 -1.70 -12.07 4.15
C VAL A 48 -0.67 -10.96 3.99
N ILE A 49 -1.02 -9.74 4.40
CA ILE A 49 -0.12 -8.61 4.28
C ILE A 49 1.15 -8.84 5.11
N TYR A 50 0.99 -9.30 6.36
CA TYR A 50 2.15 -9.52 7.22
C TYR A 50 3.08 -10.58 6.63
N GLU A 51 2.52 -11.59 6.02
CA GLU A 51 3.34 -12.62 5.39
C GLU A 51 4.13 -12.05 4.20
N ARG A 52 3.48 -11.21 3.41
CA ARG A 52 4.14 -10.57 2.27
C ARG A 52 5.22 -9.61 2.74
N GLU A 53 4.97 -8.89 3.84
CA GLU A 53 5.97 -7.99 4.43
C GLU A 53 7.20 -8.75 4.85
N ARG A 54 7.02 -9.88 5.52
CA ARG A 54 8.15 -10.69 5.95
C ARG A 54 8.97 -11.18 4.77
N SER A 55 8.29 -11.52 3.68
CA SER A 55 8.97 -11.97 2.47
C SER A 55 9.83 -10.85 1.88
N ILE A 56 9.31 -9.62 1.86
CA ILE A 56 10.06 -8.49 1.35
C ILE A 56 11.29 -8.23 2.21
N ILE A 57 11.14 -8.27 3.52
CA ILE A 57 12.25 -8.04 4.42
C ILE A 57 13.36 -9.06 4.18
N ARG A 58 12.98 -10.31 3.99
CA ARG A 58 13.97 -11.36 3.72
C ARG A 58 14.69 -11.15 2.40
N GLN A 59 13.96 -10.68 1.38
CA GLN A 59 14.53 -10.53 0.04
C GLN A 59 15.34 -9.25 -0.11
N GLN A 60 15.05 -8.24 0.70
CA GLN A 60 15.70 -6.94 0.61
C GLN A 60 16.37 -6.59 1.94
N SER A 61 17.25 -7.47 2.38
CA SER A 61 17.84 -7.34 3.70
C SER A 61 18.76 -6.12 3.84
N ASP A 62 19.14 -5.49 2.74
CA ASP A 62 19.97 -4.30 2.80
C ASP A 62 19.20 -3.06 3.20
N TRP A 63 17.86 -3.16 3.27
CA TRP A 63 17.02 -2.02 3.56
C TRP A 63 16.29 -2.20 4.87
N HIS A 64 16.04 -1.09 5.53
CA HIS A 64 15.19 -1.09 6.71
C HIS A 64 13.79 -0.69 6.30
N PHE A 65 12.85 -1.59 6.52
CA PHE A 65 11.44 -1.30 6.20
C PHE A 65 10.66 -1.06 7.46
N ASP A 66 9.80 -0.05 7.41
CA ASP A 66 8.84 0.23 8.45
C ASP A 66 7.47 0.10 7.81
N PHE A 67 6.80 -1.01 8.05
CA PHE A 67 5.51 -1.29 7.43
C PHE A 67 4.37 -0.91 8.36
N ASN A 68 3.38 -0.22 7.82
CA ASN A 68 2.16 0.11 8.54
C ASN A 68 0.97 -0.24 7.70
N VAL A 69 -0.07 -0.78 8.34
CA VAL A 69 -1.30 -1.13 7.66
C VAL A 69 -2.42 -0.32 8.31
N ILE A 70 -3.20 0.37 7.50
CA ILE A 70 -4.30 1.20 7.99
C ILE A 70 -5.57 0.80 7.29
N ALA A 71 -6.60 0.48 8.08
CA ALA A 71 -7.94 0.20 7.54
C ALA A 71 -8.65 1.52 7.38
N ARG A 72 -9.09 1.85 6.17
CA ARG A 72 -9.70 3.15 5.94
C ARG A 72 -11.15 3.23 6.38
N ARG A 73 -11.84 2.12 6.42
CA ARG A 73 -13.21 2.06 6.95
C ARG A 73 -14.12 3.12 6.35
N GLY A 74 -14.06 3.26 5.04
CA GLY A 74 -14.88 4.24 4.33
C GLY A 74 -14.33 5.65 4.29
N ARG A 75 -13.20 5.91 4.95
CA ARG A 75 -12.60 7.25 4.93
C ARG A 75 -11.82 7.44 3.63
N PRO A 76 -11.70 8.68 3.17
CA PRO A 76 -10.87 8.94 1.99
C PRO A 76 -9.40 8.61 2.27
N VAL A 77 -8.76 8.01 1.30
CA VAL A 77 -7.36 7.61 1.45
C VAL A 77 -6.48 8.83 1.70
N GLU A 78 -6.81 9.95 1.08
CA GLU A 78 -6.02 11.18 1.24
C GLU A 78 -5.91 11.64 2.67
N GLU A 79 -6.91 11.37 3.47
CA GLU A 79 -6.87 11.73 4.89
C GLU A 79 -5.87 10.89 5.66
N LEU A 80 -5.57 9.70 5.15
CA LEU A 80 -4.76 8.76 5.88
C LEU A 80 -3.28 8.84 5.49
N VAL A 81 -3.01 9.16 4.24
CA VAL A 81 -1.64 9.13 3.74
C VAL A 81 -1.02 10.50 3.55
N GLY A 82 -1.83 11.55 3.55
CA GLY A 82 -1.30 12.90 3.42
C GLY A 82 -0.49 13.08 2.16
N SER A 83 0.77 13.43 2.31
CA SER A 83 1.61 13.73 1.17
C SER A 83 2.44 12.53 0.71
N CYS A 84 2.16 11.32 1.20
CA CYS A 84 2.91 10.15 0.76
C CYS A 84 2.67 9.89 -0.73
N GLU A 85 3.69 9.36 -1.39
CA GLU A 85 3.59 9.06 -2.80
C GLU A 85 2.96 7.69 -3.00
N PRO A 86 2.01 7.57 -3.91
CA PRO A 86 1.43 6.25 -4.19
C PRO A 86 2.41 5.40 -4.99
N VAL A 87 2.60 4.16 -4.54
CA VAL A 87 3.32 3.16 -5.29
C VAL A 87 2.32 2.40 -6.15
N TRP A 88 1.15 2.16 -5.60
CA TRP A 88 0.09 1.44 -6.30
C TRP A 88 -1.25 1.88 -5.73
N GLN A 89 -2.24 2.02 -6.58
CA GLN A 89 -3.60 2.34 -6.18
C GLN A 89 -4.55 1.48 -6.98
N ARG A 90 -5.60 1.03 -6.30
CA ARG A 90 -6.64 0.26 -6.98
C ARG A 90 -7.45 1.19 -7.87
N HIS A 91 -7.82 0.69 -9.03
CA HIS A 91 -8.53 1.50 -10.02
C HIS A 91 -10.03 1.62 -9.80
N GLU A 92 -10.48 1.20 -8.64
CA GLU A 92 -11.93 1.25 -8.42
C GLU A 92 -12.47 2.66 -8.50
N ALA A 93 -11.66 3.62 -8.18
CA ALA A 93 -12.12 4.99 -8.25
C ALA A 93 -12.52 5.38 -9.64
N ALA A 94 -11.87 4.81 -10.61
CA ALA A 94 -12.23 5.10 -11.98
C ALA A 94 -13.62 4.64 -12.30
N THR A 95 -14.03 3.57 -11.70
CA THR A 95 -15.37 3.08 -11.98
C THR A 95 -16.42 3.90 -11.27
N LEU A 96 -16.05 4.53 -10.18
CA LEU A 96 -17.00 5.32 -9.47
C LEU A 96 -17.21 6.63 -10.06
N CYS A 97 -16.27 7.08 -10.70
CA CYS A 97 -16.33 8.37 -11.23
C CYS A 97 -17.49 8.68 -11.97
N PRO A 98 -17.97 7.85 -12.34
CA PRO A 98 -19.15 8.22 -13.01
C PRO A 98 -20.07 9.00 -12.14
N ASN A 99 -19.56 8.84 -11.55
CA ASN A 99 -20.15 9.52 -11.11
C ASN A 99 -20.42 10.50 -11.00
N VAL A 100 -20.05 10.27 -10.91
CA VAL A 100 -20.20 11.06 -10.82
C VAL A 100 -20.67 11.80 -11.33
N THR A 101 -20.49 11.47 -11.47
CA THR A 101 -20.89 12.13 -11.86
C THR A 101 -21.47 12.70 -12.03
N SER A 102 -21.37 12.51 -11.96
CA SER A 102 -21.78 13.04 -12.09
C SER A 102 -22.29 13.65 -12.21
N ILE A 103 -22.32 13.70 -12.29
CA ILE A 103 -22.74 14.31 -12.46
C ILE A 103 -23.35 14.76 -12.70
#